data_bff37473d690d1b6abe0ff388475f380
#
_entry.id   bff37473d690d1b6abe0ff388475f380
#
_cell.length_a   1.000
_cell.length_b   1.000
_cell.length_c   1.000
_cell.angle_alpha   90.00
_cell.angle_beta   90.00
_cell.angle_gamma   90.00
#
_symmetry.space_group_name_H-M   'P 1'
#
loop_
_entity.id
_entity.type
_entity.pdbx_description
1 polymer ?
#
loop_
_entity_poly.entity_id
_entity_poly.type
_entity_poly.pdbx_seq_one_letter_code
_entity_poly.pdbx_strand_id
1 'polypeptide(L)'
;LFIAGAIQPQFELARAIAAMNNVGTLERRISSWKALYGPEKEVIFRQTHEPGRLGMSDFTDMASLGVTIERQPLAHRLFHFRLAWSGYEHGHVILGGESYVALAEGLQNALWSLGGAPSDHRTDSLSAAFRNLDKDAKADLTKRYDQLCEHYGMTPTRNNRGVAHENGSIESSHGHLKRAIVDALLMRGSQDFDDLDAYRRFIDEIVGRVNARNAKRIDAERAAVK
;
A
#
# COMPACT_ATOMS: atom_id res chain seq x y z
N LEU A 1 -8.88 2.21 49.02
CA LEU A 1 -8.55 0.76 48.92
C LEU A 1 -8.49 0.25 47.44
N PHE A 2 -8.62 1.11 46.42
CA PHE A 2 -8.65 0.71 45.02
C PHE A 2 -7.39 1.05 44.19
N ILE A 3 -6.34 1.57 44.85
CA ILE A 3 -5.11 2.01 44.15
C ILE A 3 -3.98 0.95 44.19
N ALA A 4 -4.06 -0.05 45.07
CA ALA A 4 -3.01 -1.04 45.27
C ALA A 4 -2.91 -2.12 44.14
N GLY A 5 -4.00 -2.39 43.44
CA GLY A 5 -4.03 -3.43 42.39
C GLY A 5 -3.42 -3.04 41.06
N ALA A 6 -3.35 -1.74 40.73
CA ALA A 6 -2.85 -1.27 39.41
C ALA A 6 -1.33 -1.05 39.38
N ILE A 7 -0.67 -0.98 40.53
CA ILE A 7 0.76 -0.67 40.65
C ILE A 7 1.62 -1.95 40.55
N GLN A 8 1.08 -3.08 40.98
CA GLN A 8 1.82 -4.35 41.08
C GLN A 8 2.35 -4.88 39.75
N PRO A 9 1.59 -4.86 38.64
CA PRO A 9 2.10 -5.32 37.33
C PRO A 9 3.24 -4.48 36.78
N GLN A 10 3.28 -3.19 37.06
CA GLN A 10 4.35 -2.29 36.60
C GLN A 10 5.68 -2.54 37.36
N PHE A 11 5.62 -2.84 38.63
CA PHE A 11 6.78 -3.20 39.44
C PHE A 11 7.35 -4.57 39.05
N GLU A 12 6.51 -5.53 38.73
CA GLU A 12 6.91 -6.85 38.22
C GLU A 12 7.65 -6.72 36.88
N LEU A 13 7.13 -5.89 35.97
CA LEU A 13 7.78 -5.62 34.69
C LEU A 13 9.14 -4.93 34.88
N ALA A 14 9.23 -3.92 35.74
CA ALA A 14 10.47 -3.20 36.04
C ALA A 14 11.53 -4.12 36.65
N ARG A 15 11.15 -5.01 37.59
CA ARG A 15 12.06 -6.03 38.15
C ARG A 15 12.51 -7.06 37.11
N ALA A 16 11.61 -7.47 36.21
CA ALA A 16 11.92 -8.35 35.11
C ALA A 16 12.92 -7.72 34.13
N ILE A 17 12.77 -6.44 33.81
CA ILE A 17 13.69 -5.66 32.97
C ILE A 17 15.07 -5.55 33.64
N ALA A 18 15.14 -5.25 34.93
CA ALA A 18 16.39 -5.10 35.67
C ALA A 18 17.20 -6.42 35.80
N ALA A 19 16.54 -7.58 35.70
CA ALA A 19 17.19 -8.90 35.80
C ALA A 19 17.68 -9.45 34.46
N MET A 20 17.67 -8.67 33.38
CA MET A 20 17.86 -9.21 32.01
C MET A 20 19.19 -8.88 31.40
N ASN A 21 19.98 -9.93 31.11
CA ASN A 21 21.23 -9.86 30.36
C ASN A 21 21.05 -10.20 28.85
N ASN A 22 19.79 -10.35 28.36
CA ASN A 22 19.54 -10.80 26.99
C ASN A 22 18.29 -10.15 26.41
N VAL A 23 18.42 -9.42 25.28
CA VAL A 23 17.34 -8.69 24.57
C VAL A 23 16.18 -9.61 24.18
N GLY A 24 16.46 -10.80 23.67
CA GLY A 24 15.40 -11.76 23.26
C GLY A 24 14.53 -12.25 24.41
N THR A 25 15.08 -12.30 25.65
CA THR A 25 14.30 -12.62 26.86
C THR A 25 13.41 -11.44 27.25
N LEU A 26 13.89 -10.19 27.07
CA LEU A 26 13.12 -8.97 27.31
C LEU A 26 11.93 -8.89 26.39
N GLU A 27 12.13 -9.05 25.08
CA GLU A 27 11.07 -9.01 24.08
C GLU A 27 9.99 -10.05 24.38
N ARG A 28 10.39 -11.28 24.75
CA ARG A 28 9.45 -12.35 25.12
C ARG A 28 8.63 -11.98 26.37
N ARG A 29 9.25 -11.39 27.40
CA ARG A 29 8.56 -10.96 28.61
C ARG A 29 7.64 -9.78 28.37
N ILE A 30 8.06 -8.80 27.56
CA ILE A 30 7.21 -7.69 27.13
C ILE A 30 6.00 -8.22 26.35
N SER A 31 6.21 -9.15 25.44
CA SER A 31 5.14 -9.78 24.67
C SER A 31 4.16 -10.53 25.58
N SER A 32 4.67 -11.32 26.53
CA SER A 32 3.82 -12.02 27.52
C SER A 32 3.04 -11.05 28.43
N TRP A 33 3.71 -9.99 28.88
CA TRP A 33 3.03 -8.96 29.69
C TRP A 33 1.95 -8.24 28.90
N LYS A 34 2.23 -7.86 27.64
CA LYS A 34 1.24 -7.26 26.75
C LYS A 34 0.07 -8.19 26.45
N ALA A 35 0.29 -9.50 26.42
CA ALA A 35 -0.77 -10.47 26.23
C ALA A 35 -1.70 -10.61 27.45
N LEU A 36 -1.16 -10.41 28.67
CA LEU A 36 -1.92 -10.56 29.91
C LEU A 36 -2.55 -9.26 30.41
N TYR A 37 -1.88 -8.13 30.22
CA TYR A 37 -2.23 -6.84 30.83
C TYR A 37 -2.33 -5.70 29.81
N GLY A 38 -2.02 -5.94 28.55
CA GLY A 38 -2.14 -4.94 27.49
C GLY A 38 -3.61 -4.69 27.13
N PRO A 39 -3.90 -3.61 26.39
CA PRO A 39 -5.25 -3.38 25.90
C PRO A 39 -5.70 -4.56 25.05
N GLU A 40 -6.99 -4.88 25.12
CA GLU A 40 -7.59 -5.91 24.26
C GLU A 40 -7.21 -5.67 22.81
N LYS A 41 -6.61 -6.68 22.18
CA LYS A 41 -6.31 -6.62 20.76
C LYS A 41 -7.60 -6.94 20.02
N GLU A 42 -8.01 -6.05 19.13
CA GLU A 42 -9.06 -6.38 18.18
C GLU A 42 -8.70 -7.67 17.44
N VAL A 43 -9.64 -8.60 17.42
CA VAL A 43 -9.49 -9.86 16.67
C VAL A 43 -9.66 -9.52 15.19
N ILE A 44 -8.56 -9.52 14.47
CA ILE A 44 -8.57 -9.31 13.02
C ILE A 44 -8.85 -10.65 12.36
N PHE A 45 -10.05 -10.81 11.82
CA PHE A 45 -10.36 -11.99 11.01
C PHE A 45 -9.63 -11.89 9.67
N ARG A 46 -9.00 -12.99 9.28
CA ARG A 46 -8.36 -13.08 7.96
C ARG A 46 -9.42 -12.92 6.87
N GLN A 47 -9.30 -11.87 6.07
CA GLN A 47 -10.18 -11.67 4.93
C GLN A 47 -9.88 -12.71 3.85
N THR A 48 -10.93 -13.34 3.34
CA THR A 48 -10.84 -14.23 2.18
C THR A 48 -11.20 -13.42 0.95
N HIS A 49 -10.28 -13.38 -0.01
CA HIS A 49 -10.50 -12.69 -1.28
C HIS A 49 -10.80 -13.72 -2.37
N GLU A 50 -11.66 -13.36 -3.31
CA GLU A 50 -11.99 -14.14 -4.50
C GLU A 50 -11.17 -13.63 -5.70
N PRO A 51 -10.81 -14.50 -6.66
CA PRO A 51 -10.12 -14.08 -7.88
C PRO A 51 -10.96 -13.05 -8.67
N GLY A 52 -10.30 -12.02 -9.22
CA GLY A 52 -10.94 -10.99 -10.03
C GLY A 52 -11.91 -10.08 -9.26
N ARG A 53 -11.99 -10.19 -7.93
CA ARG A 53 -12.97 -9.45 -7.14
C ARG A 53 -12.51 -8.04 -6.81
N LEU A 54 -11.35 -7.86 -6.19
CA LEU A 54 -10.95 -6.59 -5.61
C LEU A 54 -9.58 -6.13 -6.10
N GLY A 55 -9.58 -4.97 -6.77
CA GLY A 55 -8.40 -4.16 -7.04
C GLY A 55 -8.31 -3.00 -6.04
N MET A 56 -7.10 -2.70 -5.59
CA MET A 56 -6.81 -1.59 -4.69
C MET A 56 -5.74 -0.71 -5.30
N SER A 57 -5.85 0.61 -5.12
CA SER A 57 -4.80 1.53 -5.55
C SER A 57 -4.58 2.66 -4.55
N ASP A 58 -3.36 3.17 -4.56
CA ASP A 58 -2.97 4.32 -3.77
C ASP A 58 -1.72 4.99 -4.36
N PHE A 59 -1.38 6.22 -3.89
CA PHE A 59 -0.15 6.91 -4.25
C PHE A 59 0.89 6.81 -3.14
N THR A 60 2.14 6.67 -3.55
CA THR A 60 3.27 6.67 -2.63
C THR A 60 4.28 7.76 -3.03
N ASP A 61 4.76 8.52 -2.06
CA ASP A 61 5.82 9.52 -2.27
C ASP A 61 7.17 8.81 -2.45
N MET A 62 7.85 9.13 -3.54
CA MET A 62 9.13 8.55 -3.93
C MET A 62 10.30 9.53 -3.80
N ALA A 63 10.08 10.76 -3.35
CA ALA A 63 11.13 11.78 -3.23
C ALA A 63 12.29 11.32 -2.32
N SER A 64 11.99 10.53 -1.28
CA SER A 64 13.00 9.98 -0.36
C SER A 64 13.98 9.01 -1.01
N LEU A 65 13.74 8.54 -2.24
CA LEU A 65 14.66 7.66 -2.98
C LEU A 65 15.85 8.42 -3.59
N GLY A 66 15.77 9.75 -3.69
CA GLY A 66 16.83 10.57 -4.25
C GLY A 66 17.10 10.31 -5.74
N VAL A 67 16.09 9.85 -6.49
CA VAL A 67 16.22 9.62 -7.93
C VAL A 67 16.47 10.92 -8.66
N THR A 68 17.39 10.88 -9.62
CA THR A 68 17.70 12.01 -10.51
C THR A 68 17.57 11.59 -11.97
N ILE A 69 17.25 12.56 -12.84
CA ILE A 69 17.31 12.42 -14.30
C ILE A 69 18.33 13.44 -14.79
N GLU A 70 19.38 12.99 -15.50
CA GLU A 70 20.49 13.85 -15.92
C GLU A 70 21.03 14.71 -14.76
N ARG A 71 21.17 14.09 -13.57
CA ARG A 71 21.60 14.73 -12.32
C ARG A 71 20.63 15.77 -11.74
N GLN A 72 19.44 15.94 -12.30
CA GLN A 72 18.40 16.83 -11.76
C GLN A 72 17.45 16.01 -10.87
N PRO A 73 17.16 16.46 -9.64
CA PRO A 73 16.26 15.76 -8.74
C PRO A 73 14.88 15.54 -9.33
N LEU A 74 14.37 14.31 -9.27
CA LEU A 74 13.05 13.95 -9.72
C LEU A 74 12.08 13.87 -8.54
N ALA A 75 11.29 14.93 -8.31
CA ALA A 75 10.18 14.88 -7.37
C ALA A 75 9.00 14.16 -8.04
N HIS A 76 8.65 12.97 -7.58
CA HIS A 76 7.61 12.17 -8.20
C HIS A 76 6.87 11.29 -7.16
N ARG A 77 5.74 10.77 -7.59
CA ARG A 77 4.97 9.75 -6.88
C ARG A 77 4.89 8.48 -7.71
N LEU A 78 4.60 7.39 -7.06
CA LEU A 78 4.25 6.13 -7.70
C LEU A 78 2.77 5.85 -7.44
N PHE A 79 1.96 5.79 -8.50
CA PHE A 79 0.66 5.14 -8.41
C PHE A 79 0.89 3.64 -8.33
N HIS A 80 0.33 3.02 -7.31
CA HIS A 80 0.47 1.58 -7.08
C HIS A 80 -0.91 0.94 -7.09
N PHE A 81 -1.10 -0.03 -7.97
CA PHE A 81 -2.29 -0.86 -8.05
C PHE A 81 -1.95 -2.29 -7.63
N ARG A 82 -2.89 -2.95 -6.95
CA ARG A 82 -2.74 -4.33 -6.50
C ARG A 82 -4.05 -5.08 -6.54
N LEU A 83 -4.03 -6.35 -7.00
CA LEU A 83 -5.13 -7.28 -6.82
C LEU A 83 -5.04 -7.98 -5.45
N ALA A 84 -6.15 -8.04 -4.73
CA ALA A 84 -6.19 -8.56 -3.36
C ALA A 84 -5.93 -10.07 -3.30
N TRP A 85 -6.37 -10.85 -4.31
CA TRP A 85 -6.26 -12.29 -4.30
C TRP A 85 -4.91 -12.81 -4.78
N SER A 86 -4.47 -12.45 -5.98
CA SER A 86 -3.19 -12.93 -6.53
C SER A 86 -1.99 -12.19 -5.97
N GLY A 87 -2.19 -10.93 -5.58
CA GLY A 87 -1.13 -10.01 -5.28
C GLY A 87 -0.45 -9.47 -6.53
N TYR A 88 -1.11 -9.48 -7.70
CA TYR A 88 -0.64 -8.75 -8.87
C TYR A 88 -0.41 -7.29 -8.52
N GLU A 89 0.70 -6.73 -8.94
CA GLU A 89 1.07 -5.34 -8.72
C GLU A 89 1.36 -4.63 -10.04
N HIS A 90 0.99 -3.34 -10.10
CA HIS A 90 1.38 -2.43 -11.16
C HIS A 90 1.83 -1.11 -10.54
N GLY A 91 2.93 -0.56 -11.03
CA GLY A 91 3.47 0.73 -10.60
C GLY A 91 3.53 1.69 -11.78
N HIS A 92 3.01 2.91 -11.60
CA HIS A 92 3.07 3.95 -12.63
C HIS A 92 3.69 5.24 -12.06
N VAL A 93 4.73 5.75 -12.72
CA VAL A 93 5.46 6.96 -12.28
C VAL A 93 4.63 8.19 -12.62
N ILE A 94 4.24 8.95 -11.60
CA ILE A 94 3.45 10.17 -11.73
C ILE A 94 4.34 11.38 -11.42
N LEU A 95 4.37 12.32 -12.35
CA LEU A 95 4.98 13.62 -12.15
C LEU A 95 3.93 14.59 -11.61
N GLY A 96 4.22 15.19 -10.46
CA GLY A 96 3.30 16.13 -9.83
C GLY A 96 2.54 15.53 -8.64
N GLY A 97 1.37 16.10 -8.35
CA GLY A 97 0.55 15.75 -7.18
C GLY A 97 -0.48 14.65 -7.43
N GLU A 98 -1.09 14.22 -6.34
CA GLU A 98 -2.25 13.33 -6.37
C GLU A 98 -3.43 14.08 -6.99
N SER A 99 -3.87 13.64 -8.15
CA SER A 99 -4.99 14.23 -8.88
C SER A 99 -5.87 13.14 -9.49
N TYR A 100 -7.10 13.53 -9.87
CA TYR A 100 -7.98 12.61 -10.60
C TYR A 100 -7.36 12.13 -11.91
N VAL A 101 -6.68 13.02 -12.63
CA VAL A 101 -6.01 12.66 -13.90
C VAL A 101 -4.93 11.62 -13.68
N ALA A 102 -4.09 11.81 -12.65
CA ALA A 102 -3.06 10.85 -12.28
C ALA A 102 -3.65 9.48 -11.84
N LEU A 103 -4.77 9.51 -11.08
CA LEU A 103 -5.49 8.30 -10.70
C LEU A 103 -6.04 7.57 -11.93
N ALA A 104 -6.70 8.30 -12.83
CA ALA A 104 -7.30 7.73 -14.03
C ALA A 104 -6.23 7.13 -14.96
N GLU A 105 -5.14 7.86 -15.20
CA GLU A 105 -4.01 7.39 -16.00
C GLU A 105 -3.37 6.13 -15.38
N GLY A 106 -3.05 6.17 -14.09
CA GLY A 106 -2.44 5.04 -13.40
C GLY A 106 -3.36 3.81 -13.38
N LEU A 107 -4.65 4.00 -13.13
CA LEU A 107 -5.62 2.90 -13.13
C LEU A 107 -5.77 2.30 -14.54
N GLN A 108 -5.93 3.12 -15.58
CA GLN A 108 -6.01 2.65 -16.96
C GLN A 108 -4.77 1.81 -17.34
N ASN A 109 -3.57 2.31 -17.06
CA ASN A 109 -2.33 1.58 -17.34
C ASN A 109 -2.27 0.25 -16.58
N ALA A 110 -2.73 0.21 -15.33
CA ALA A 110 -2.79 -1.01 -14.54
C ALA A 110 -3.75 -2.04 -15.14
N LEU A 111 -4.97 -1.62 -15.54
CA LEU A 111 -5.97 -2.50 -16.14
C LEU A 111 -5.50 -3.04 -17.51
N TRP A 112 -4.88 -2.21 -18.34
CA TRP A 112 -4.29 -2.64 -19.62
C TRP A 112 -3.15 -3.64 -19.42
N SER A 113 -2.26 -3.38 -18.48
CA SER A 113 -1.17 -4.29 -18.15
C SER A 113 -1.65 -5.62 -17.56
N LEU A 114 -2.75 -5.60 -16.80
CA LEU A 114 -3.42 -6.79 -16.28
C LEU A 114 -4.10 -7.59 -17.40
N GLY A 115 -4.69 -6.89 -18.37
CA GLY A 115 -5.50 -7.46 -19.44
C GLY A 115 -6.98 -7.61 -19.09
N GLY A 116 -7.47 -6.83 -18.11
CA GLY A 116 -8.86 -6.85 -17.68
C GLY A 116 -9.09 -6.00 -16.44
N ALA A 117 -10.35 -5.95 -15.94
CA ALA A 117 -10.74 -5.17 -14.78
C ALA A 117 -11.33 -6.06 -13.67
N PRO A 118 -10.99 -5.83 -12.40
CA PRO A 118 -11.64 -6.50 -11.27
C PRO A 118 -13.08 -6.01 -11.12
N SER A 119 -13.90 -6.77 -10.39
CA SER A 119 -15.31 -6.39 -10.17
C SER A 119 -15.45 -5.15 -9.28
N ASP A 120 -14.59 -4.99 -8.31
CA ASP A 120 -14.57 -3.87 -7.37
C ASP A 120 -13.21 -3.16 -7.42
N HIS A 121 -13.23 -1.84 -7.32
CA HIS A 121 -12.01 -1.05 -7.16
C HIS A 121 -12.09 -0.18 -5.92
N ARG A 122 -11.02 -0.17 -5.12
CA ARG A 122 -10.89 0.61 -3.89
C ARG A 122 -9.70 1.53 -3.99
N THR A 123 -9.90 2.81 -3.64
CA THR A 123 -8.80 3.77 -3.50
C THR A 123 -9.01 4.67 -2.30
N ASP A 124 -7.92 5.01 -1.60
CA ASP A 124 -7.90 6.02 -0.54
C ASP A 124 -7.47 7.40 -1.07
N SER A 125 -6.89 7.42 -2.25
CA SER A 125 -6.26 8.59 -2.86
C SER A 125 -7.21 9.76 -3.13
N LEU A 126 -8.52 9.49 -3.29
CA LEU A 126 -9.51 10.55 -3.44
C LEU A 126 -9.61 11.44 -2.19
N SER A 127 -9.36 10.88 -1.00
CA SER A 127 -9.39 11.62 0.26
C SER A 127 -8.30 12.68 0.35
N ALA A 128 -7.12 12.42 -0.19
CA ALA A 128 -6.00 13.36 -0.22
C ALA A 128 -6.24 14.47 -1.25
N ALA A 129 -6.74 14.13 -2.44
CA ALA A 129 -7.11 15.09 -3.48
C ALA A 129 -8.24 16.02 -3.03
N PHE A 130 -9.10 15.58 -2.11
CA PHE A 130 -10.25 16.34 -1.62
C PHE A 130 -9.95 17.35 -0.50
N ARG A 131 -8.77 17.31 0.12
CA ARG A 131 -8.50 18.09 1.35
C ARG A 131 -8.75 19.59 1.19
N ASN A 132 -8.43 20.15 0.03
CA ASN A 132 -8.49 21.59 -0.24
C ASN A 132 -9.62 22.00 -1.21
N LEU A 133 -10.54 21.09 -1.52
CA LEU A 133 -11.64 21.36 -2.45
C LEU A 133 -12.92 21.72 -1.69
N ASP A 134 -13.74 22.57 -2.30
CA ASP A 134 -15.11 22.83 -1.84
C ASP A 134 -16.02 21.61 -2.05
N LYS A 135 -17.27 21.69 -1.58
CA LYS A 135 -18.21 20.57 -1.63
C LYS A 135 -18.60 20.17 -3.06
N ASP A 136 -18.69 21.14 -3.96
CA ASP A 136 -19.14 20.90 -5.34
C ASP A 136 -18.03 20.25 -6.16
N ALA A 137 -16.78 20.72 -5.99
CA ALA A 137 -15.61 20.09 -6.60
C ALA A 137 -15.38 18.65 -6.09
N LYS A 138 -15.64 18.39 -4.80
CA LYS A 138 -15.61 17.01 -4.24
C LYS A 138 -16.65 16.10 -4.86
N ALA A 139 -17.87 16.63 -5.05
CA ALA A 139 -18.97 15.88 -5.68
C ALA A 139 -18.63 15.54 -7.14
N ASP A 140 -18.08 16.51 -7.88
CA ASP A 140 -17.67 16.32 -9.27
C ASP A 140 -16.56 15.26 -9.42
N LEU A 141 -15.52 15.32 -8.60
CA LEU A 141 -14.44 14.32 -8.62
C LEU A 141 -14.94 12.92 -8.25
N THR A 142 -15.84 12.83 -7.29
CA THR A 142 -16.49 11.57 -6.93
C THR A 142 -17.26 11.00 -8.13
N LYS A 143 -18.07 11.81 -8.78
CA LYS A 143 -18.84 11.42 -9.96
C LYS A 143 -17.94 10.96 -11.11
N ARG A 144 -16.83 11.66 -11.36
CA ARG A 144 -15.86 11.27 -12.40
C ARG A 144 -15.21 9.93 -12.08
N TYR A 145 -14.87 9.68 -10.83
CA TYR A 145 -14.32 8.38 -10.43
C TYR A 145 -15.34 7.26 -10.56
N ASP A 146 -16.59 7.50 -10.14
CA ASP A 146 -17.67 6.55 -10.29
C ASP A 146 -17.90 6.22 -11.78
N GLN A 147 -17.90 7.22 -12.67
CA GLN A 147 -17.98 7.05 -14.12
C GLN A 147 -16.80 6.28 -14.71
N LEU A 148 -15.58 6.52 -14.20
CA LEU A 148 -14.39 5.76 -14.63
C LEU A 148 -14.52 4.27 -14.25
N CYS A 149 -14.97 3.99 -13.04
CA CYS A 149 -15.23 2.61 -12.60
C CYS A 149 -16.33 1.96 -13.45
N GLU A 150 -17.44 2.64 -13.68
CA GLU A 150 -18.56 2.16 -14.50
C GLU A 150 -18.09 1.84 -15.93
N HIS A 151 -17.26 2.72 -16.53
CA HIS A 151 -16.69 2.49 -17.88
C HIS A 151 -15.94 1.16 -17.99
N TYR A 152 -15.21 0.76 -16.94
CA TYR A 152 -14.50 -0.52 -16.89
C TYR A 152 -15.31 -1.66 -16.26
N GLY A 153 -16.60 -1.45 -15.99
CA GLY A 153 -17.48 -2.45 -15.37
C GLY A 153 -17.11 -2.80 -13.92
N MET A 154 -16.46 -1.86 -13.22
CA MET A 154 -16.09 -1.98 -11.81
C MET A 154 -17.07 -1.25 -10.91
N THR A 155 -17.23 -1.74 -9.68
CA THR A 155 -17.94 -1.05 -8.61
C THR A 155 -16.94 -0.27 -7.76
N PRO A 156 -17.07 1.07 -7.63
CA PRO A 156 -16.23 1.84 -6.74
C PRO A 156 -16.54 1.50 -5.29
N THR A 157 -15.52 1.14 -4.52
CA THR A 157 -15.64 0.91 -3.08
C THR A 157 -14.77 1.92 -2.33
N ARG A 158 -15.18 2.24 -1.10
CA ARG A 158 -14.48 3.18 -0.22
C ARG A 158 -14.19 2.51 1.09
N ASN A 159 -13.12 2.94 1.74
CA ASN A 159 -12.82 2.49 3.08
C ASN A 159 -13.89 2.98 4.06
N ASN A 160 -14.35 2.10 4.92
CA ASN A 160 -15.16 2.49 6.06
C ASN A 160 -14.30 3.30 7.03
N ARG A 161 -14.73 4.53 7.37
CA ARG A 161 -14.05 5.37 8.35
C ARG A 161 -13.93 4.61 9.66
N GLY A 162 -12.70 4.40 10.13
CA GLY A 162 -12.42 3.76 11.42
C GLY A 162 -12.07 2.27 11.36
N VAL A 163 -12.09 1.64 10.18
CA VAL A 163 -11.66 0.23 10.01
C VAL A 163 -10.27 0.20 9.39
N ALA A 164 -9.25 0.40 10.23
CA ALA A 164 -7.85 0.46 9.83
C ALA A 164 -7.35 -0.82 9.12
N HIS A 165 -8.03 -1.95 9.28
CA HIS A 165 -7.60 -3.25 8.78
C HIS A 165 -7.95 -3.53 7.31
N GLU A 166 -8.85 -2.75 6.72
CA GLU A 166 -9.27 -2.94 5.33
C GLU A 166 -8.17 -2.55 4.32
N ASN A 167 -7.26 -1.67 4.70
CA ASN A 167 -6.14 -1.20 3.88
C ASN A 167 -4.81 -1.91 4.16
N GLY A 168 -4.71 -2.72 5.20
CA GLY A 168 -3.45 -3.33 5.62
C GLY A 168 -2.71 -4.11 4.52
N SER A 169 -3.45 -4.64 3.56
CA SER A 169 -2.85 -5.36 2.41
C SER A 169 -2.14 -4.42 1.45
N ILE A 170 -2.74 -3.27 1.09
CA ILE A 170 -2.10 -2.33 0.16
C ILE A 170 -0.98 -1.55 0.86
N GLU A 171 -1.18 -1.11 2.10
CA GLU A 171 -0.14 -0.42 2.89
C GLU A 171 1.12 -1.29 3.07
N SER A 172 0.94 -2.56 3.41
CA SER A 172 2.04 -3.53 3.51
C SER A 172 2.74 -3.71 2.16
N SER A 173 1.98 -3.79 1.07
CA SER A 173 2.48 -3.94 -0.30
C SER A 173 3.27 -2.72 -0.76
N HIS A 174 2.81 -1.49 -0.47
CA HIS A 174 3.57 -0.26 -0.72
C HIS A 174 4.95 -0.32 -0.08
N GLY A 175 5.02 -0.72 1.18
CA GLY A 175 6.30 -0.87 1.89
C GLY A 175 7.20 -1.94 1.27
N HIS A 176 6.65 -3.05 0.76
CA HIS A 176 7.40 -4.10 0.08
C HIS A 176 7.92 -3.64 -1.27
N LEU A 177 7.08 -3.03 -2.11
CA LEU A 177 7.49 -2.51 -3.42
C LEU A 177 8.53 -1.41 -3.28
N LYS A 178 8.33 -0.45 -2.36
CA LYS A 178 9.31 0.61 -2.11
C LYS A 178 10.67 0.05 -1.68
N ARG A 179 10.70 -0.96 -0.81
CA ARG A 179 11.96 -1.65 -0.43
C ARG A 179 12.60 -2.35 -1.62
N ALA A 180 11.82 -3.05 -2.44
CA ALA A 180 12.36 -3.70 -3.64
C ALA A 180 13.00 -2.70 -4.61
N ILE A 181 12.42 -1.49 -4.74
CA ILE A 181 12.99 -0.40 -5.53
C ILE A 181 14.29 0.13 -4.89
N VAL A 182 14.31 0.35 -3.58
CA VAL A 182 15.53 0.76 -2.85
C VAL A 182 16.65 -0.25 -3.05
N ASP A 183 16.37 -1.53 -2.84
CA ASP A 183 17.35 -2.61 -3.00
C ASP A 183 17.89 -2.66 -4.44
N ALA A 184 17.01 -2.49 -5.43
CA ALA A 184 17.41 -2.48 -6.84
C ALA A 184 18.25 -1.24 -7.20
N LEU A 185 17.97 -0.06 -6.63
CA LEU A 185 18.80 1.14 -6.78
C LEU A 185 20.18 0.95 -6.15
N LEU A 186 20.26 0.32 -4.98
CA LEU A 186 21.53 -0.03 -4.34
C LEU A 186 22.33 -1.00 -5.19
N MET A 187 21.71 -2.03 -5.75
CA MET A 187 22.35 -3.00 -6.65
C MET A 187 22.83 -2.36 -7.96
N ARG A 188 22.08 -1.39 -8.47
CA ARG A 188 22.47 -0.61 -9.65
C ARG A 188 23.68 0.30 -9.38
N GLY A 189 23.89 0.72 -8.12
CA GLY A 189 24.99 1.59 -7.70
C GLY A 189 24.82 3.07 -8.12
N SER A 190 23.68 3.45 -8.67
CA SER A 190 23.36 4.83 -9.07
C SER A 190 21.86 5.08 -8.98
N GLN A 191 21.50 6.29 -8.53
CA GLN A 191 20.12 6.81 -8.52
C GLN A 191 19.83 7.73 -9.72
N ASP A 192 20.86 7.97 -10.58
CA ASP A 192 20.74 8.82 -11.75
C ASP A 192 20.34 7.99 -12.98
N PHE A 193 19.42 8.50 -13.79
CA PHE A 193 18.96 7.91 -15.03
C PHE A 193 19.14 8.91 -16.19
N ASP A 194 19.36 8.38 -17.39
CA ASP A 194 19.58 9.19 -18.60
C ASP A 194 18.30 9.94 -19.00
N ASP A 195 17.13 9.31 -18.80
CA ASP A 195 15.84 9.89 -19.09
C ASP A 195 14.74 9.28 -18.20
N LEU A 196 13.54 9.88 -18.24
CA LEU A 196 12.39 9.42 -17.49
C LEU A 196 11.93 8.02 -17.91
N ASP A 197 12.06 7.68 -19.18
CA ASP A 197 11.63 6.38 -19.71
C ASP A 197 12.59 5.27 -19.27
N ALA A 198 13.88 5.55 -19.10
CA ALA A 198 14.82 4.62 -18.46
C ALA A 198 14.43 4.32 -17.01
N TYR A 199 14.01 5.36 -16.25
CA TYR A 199 13.50 5.17 -14.91
C TYR A 199 12.18 4.38 -14.86
N ARG A 200 11.23 4.68 -15.77
CA ARG A 200 9.98 3.92 -15.89
C ARG A 200 10.23 2.44 -16.19
N ARG A 201 11.09 2.13 -17.16
CA ARG A 201 11.49 0.75 -17.46
C ARG A 201 12.12 0.04 -16.26
N PHE A 202 12.93 0.74 -15.48
CA PHE A 202 13.50 0.21 -14.25
C PHE A 202 12.41 -0.15 -13.21
N ILE A 203 11.39 0.70 -13.04
CA ILE A 203 10.25 0.39 -12.17
C ILE A 203 9.48 -0.83 -12.70
N ASP A 204 9.21 -0.89 -14.01
CA ASP A 204 8.49 -2.01 -14.64
C ASP A 204 9.22 -3.34 -14.46
N GLU A 205 10.55 -3.36 -14.56
CA GLU A 205 11.36 -4.55 -14.31
C GLU A 205 11.24 -5.03 -12.86
N ILE A 206 11.22 -4.11 -11.89
CA ILE A 206 11.09 -4.47 -10.47
C ILE A 206 9.69 -5.04 -10.21
N VAL A 207 8.65 -4.37 -10.70
CA VAL A 207 7.27 -4.85 -10.60
C VAL A 207 7.12 -6.21 -11.26
N GLY A 208 7.70 -6.41 -12.44
CA GLY A 208 7.75 -7.70 -13.12
C GLY A 208 8.38 -8.81 -12.26
N ARG A 209 9.50 -8.52 -11.59
CA ARG A 209 10.14 -9.47 -10.66
C ARG A 209 9.29 -9.77 -9.42
N VAL A 210 8.57 -8.78 -8.90
CA VAL A 210 7.63 -8.98 -7.80
C VAL A 210 6.47 -9.89 -8.25
N ASN A 211 5.88 -9.62 -9.40
CA ASN A 211 4.78 -10.41 -9.97
C ASN A 211 5.20 -11.85 -10.31
N ALA A 212 6.42 -12.06 -10.76
CA ALA A 212 6.93 -13.41 -11.09
C ALA A 212 6.85 -14.39 -9.92
N ARG A 213 6.91 -13.90 -8.67
CA ARG A 213 6.75 -14.74 -7.46
C ARG A 213 5.35 -15.33 -7.32
N ASN A 214 4.35 -14.66 -7.88
CA ASN A 214 2.94 -15.03 -7.82
C ASN A 214 2.36 -15.42 -9.20
N ALA A 215 3.21 -15.68 -10.20
CA ALA A 215 2.81 -15.85 -11.60
C ALA A 215 1.60 -16.79 -11.77
N LYS A 216 1.63 -17.99 -11.17
CA LYS A 216 0.51 -18.97 -11.26
C LYS A 216 -0.82 -18.42 -10.77
N ARG A 217 -0.81 -17.65 -9.67
CA ARG A 217 -2.02 -17.02 -9.14
C ARG A 217 -2.48 -15.87 -10.02
N ILE A 218 -1.55 -15.08 -10.51
CA ILE A 218 -1.84 -13.97 -11.43
C ILE A 218 -2.48 -14.50 -12.70
N ASP A 219 -1.93 -15.57 -13.31
CA ASP A 219 -2.49 -16.20 -14.51
C ASP A 219 -3.90 -16.74 -14.26
N ALA A 220 -4.13 -17.37 -13.10
CA ALA A 220 -5.46 -17.84 -12.72
C ALA A 220 -6.44 -16.68 -12.52
N GLU A 221 -6.00 -15.55 -11.95
CA GLU A 221 -6.85 -14.38 -11.72
C GLU A 221 -7.15 -13.62 -13.01
N ARG A 222 -6.22 -13.59 -13.97
CA ARG A 222 -6.47 -13.00 -15.31
C ARG A 222 -7.64 -13.64 -16.04
N ALA A 223 -7.91 -14.92 -15.79
CA ALA A 223 -9.09 -15.60 -16.34
C ALA A 223 -10.41 -15.19 -15.65
N ALA A 224 -10.36 -14.54 -14.49
CA ALA A 224 -11.51 -14.13 -13.70
C ALA A 224 -11.83 -12.64 -13.80
N VAL A 225 -10.93 -11.80 -14.29
CA VAL A 225 -11.20 -10.38 -14.59
C VAL A 225 -12.01 -10.24 -15.86
N LYS A 226 -12.72 -9.10 -15.98
CA LYS A 226 -13.62 -8.80 -17.12
C LYS A 226 -12.87 -8.13 -18.26
#